data_7e7c0de310f61060eb5b950bb863ecc7
#
_entry.id   7e7c0de310f61060eb5b950bb863ecc7
#
_cell.length_a   1.000
_cell.length_b   1.000
_cell.length_c   1.000
_cell.angle_alpha   90.00
_cell.angle_beta   90.00
_cell.angle_gamma   90.00
#
_symmetry.space_group_name_H-M   'P 1'
#
loop_
_entity.id
_entity.type
_entity.pdbx_description
1 polymer ?
#
loop_
_entity_poly.entity_id
_entity_poly.type
_entity_poly.pdbx_seq_one_letter_code
_entity_poly.pdbx_strand_id
1 'polypeptide(L)'
;MLIPLLALAALALVPTGASAQNPWLERRVLNIAHQGGESEFPSNTLYAFKRSVRAGADMLELDVGVTRDGEVVVMHDTTVSRTTNGRGTVASHTLKRLRKLDAAYWFAPGRADPYRHGLKRAAYRLRGVATGKRRPPRGFTRADFRVPTLRTVLRAFPRTPITIEIKARTRQEETAEYVRNATVLAKALRDVRRRDIIVASFRQQAVDRFHELVPQIALAPGIGGAASWLLAGGSPGAGVAAFQLPITYESGGQRIPVTTAENVVRAHREGFAWHTWLSDDGESVATWRQLIDQCVDGVMTSRPVAFERTLRAHSAPAACG
;
A
#
# COMPACT_ATOMS: atom_id res chain seq x y z
N MET A 1 -75.08 -6.88 -13.99
CA MET A 1 -74.37 -6.28 -12.86
C MET A 1 -72.93 -6.80 -12.93
N LEU A 2 -71.99 -6.01 -13.47
CA LEU A 2 -70.54 -6.34 -13.51
C LEU A 2 -69.83 -5.58 -12.36
N ILE A 3 -69.15 -6.30 -11.52
CA ILE A 3 -68.30 -5.74 -10.43
C ILE A 3 -66.88 -5.64 -10.96
N PRO A 4 -66.24 -4.47 -10.93
CA PRO A 4 -64.79 -4.38 -11.30
C PRO A 4 -63.90 -4.80 -10.15
N LEU A 5 -63.00 -5.74 -10.43
CA LEU A 5 -61.86 -6.07 -9.55
C LEU A 5 -60.87 -4.92 -9.58
N LEU A 6 -60.69 -4.24 -8.44
CA LEU A 6 -59.55 -3.36 -8.22
C LEU A 6 -58.31 -4.21 -7.85
N ALA A 7 -57.31 -4.23 -8.72
CA ALA A 7 -56.01 -4.78 -8.42
C ALA A 7 -55.18 -3.74 -7.60
N LEU A 8 -54.96 -4.00 -6.32
CA LEU A 8 -54.01 -3.26 -5.50
C LEU A 8 -52.58 -3.67 -5.89
N ALA A 9 -51.87 -2.80 -6.56
CA ALA A 9 -50.42 -2.94 -6.75
C ALA A 9 -49.72 -2.58 -5.45
N ALA A 10 -49.21 -3.58 -4.73
CA ALA A 10 -48.33 -3.37 -3.58
C ALA A 10 -46.96 -2.92 -4.10
N LEU A 11 -46.65 -1.63 -3.97
CA LEU A 11 -45.26 -1.13 -4.13
C LEU A 11 -44.41 -1.69 -2.96
N ALA A 12 -43.60 -2.68 -3.26
CA ALA A 12 -42.56 -3.13 -2.36
C ALA A 12 -41.51 -1.99 -2.22
N LEU A 13 -41.55 -1.29 -1.10
CA LEU A 13 -40.43 -0.44 -0.68
C LEU A 13 -39.22 -1.35 -0.47
N VAL A 14 -38.31 -1.37 -1.43
CA VAL A 14 -36.95 -1.90 -1.24
C VAL A 14 -36.29 -0.95 -0.23
N PRO A 15 -35.88 -1.43 0.96
CA PRO A 15 -35.12 -0.59 1.87
C PRO A 15 -33.80 -0.26 1.17
N THR A 16 -33.64 0.98 0.77
CA THR A 16 -32.32 1.52 0.45
C THR A 16 -31.53 1.54 1.75
N GLY A 17 -30.89 0.40 2.06
CA GLY A 17 -29.88 0.35 3.10
C GLY A 17 -28.86 1.41 2.74
N ALA A 18 -28.69 2.40 3.62
CA ALA A 18 -27.61 3.37 3.49
C ALA A 18 -26.32 2.57 3.36
N SER A 19 -25.75 2.49 2.17
CA SER A 19 -24.42 1.97 1.94
C SER A 19 -23.52 2.77 2.88
N ALA A 20 -22.89 2.12 3.84
CA ALA A 20 -21.95 2.80 4.71
C ALA A 20 -20.92 3.47 3.79
N GLN A 21 -20.91 4.81 3.82
CA GLN A 21 -20.13 5.62 2.90
C GLN A 21 -18.66 5.19 3.00
N ASN A 22 -18.03 4.93 1.87
CA ASN A 22 -16.64 4.46 1.83
C ASN A 22 -15.73 5.55 2.42
N PRO A 23 -15.07 5.34 3.56
CA PRO A 23 -14.31 6.38 4.25
C PRO A 23 -13.09 6.88 3.46
N TRP A 24 -12.73 6.19 2.40
CA TRP A 24 -11.59 6.55 1.54
C TRP A 24 -11.94 7.60 0.48
N LEU A 25 -13.24 7.86 0.23
CA LEU A 25 -13.75 8.85 -0.72
C LEU A 25 -13.91 10.26 -0.12
N GLU A 26 -13.90 10.42 1.22
CA GLU A 26 -14.24 11.68 1.89
C GLU A 26 -13.02 12.53 2.25
N ARG A 27 -11.88 12.30 1.64
CA ARG A 27 -10.64 12.91 2.07
C ARG A 27 -10.02 13.76 0.96
N ARG A 28 -9.20 14.77 1.37
CA ARG A 28 -8.26 15.37 0.41
C ARG A 28 -7.40 14.27 -0.23
N VAL A 29 -6.77 14.55 -1.35
CA VAL A 29 -5.82 13.62 -1.96
C VAL A 29 -4.79 13.16 -0.93
N LEU A 30 -4.79 11.86 -0.61
CA LEU A 30 -3.93 11.29 0.43
C LEU A 30 -2.47 11.24 -0.03
N ASN A 31 -1.58 11.72 0.82
CA ASN A 31 -0.16 11.46 0.72
C ASN A 31 0.13 10.08 1.31
N ILE A 32 0.25 9.06 0.45
CA ILE A 32 0.50 7.68 0.84
C ILE A 32 2.01 7.42 0.71
N ALA A 33 2.69 7.22 1.83
CA ALA A 33 4.13 7.00 1.86
C ALA A 33 4.47 5.56 1.44
N HIS A 34 4.79 5.34 0.14
CA HIS A 34 5.17 4.05 -0.42
C HIS A 34 6.43 3.50 0.28
N GLN A 35 6.34 2.32 0.88
CA GLN A 35 7.39 1.72 1.72
C GLN A 35 7.94 2.67 2.82
N GLY A 36 7.12 3.67 3.21
CA GLY A 36 7.55 4.72 4.12
C GLY A 36 8.36 5.85 3.46
N GLY A 37 8.34 5.99 2.13
CA GLY A 37 9.07 7.01 1.36
C GLY A 37 10.48 6.57 1.01
N GLU A 38 10.62 5.49 0.27
CA GLU A 38 11.89 4.78 0.02
C GLU A 38 12.94 5.57 -0.75
N SER A 39 12.58 6.65 -1.42
CA SER A 39 13.55 7.56 -2.05
C SER A 39 14.10 8.62 -1.08
N GLU A 40 13.39 8.93 -0.01
CA GLU A 40 13.80 9.90 1.02
C GLU A 40 14.30 9.24 2.32
N PHE A 41 13.81 8.03 2.62
CA PHE A 41 14.08 7.29 3.85
C PHE A 41 14.29 5.79 3.57
N PRO A 42 14.98 5.04 4.48
CA PRO A 42 15.20 3.62 4.25
C PRO A 42 13.88 2.82 4.31
N SER A 43 13.55 2.19 3.17
CA SER A 43 12.35 1.41 2.88
C SER A 43 11.92 0.50 4.04
N ASN A 44 10.63 0.49 4.32
CA ASN A 44 10.00 -0.46 5.23
C ASN A 44 10.62 -0.48 6.65
N THR A 45 11.09 0.67 7.14
CA THR A 45 11.62 0.82 8.51
C THR A 45 10.74 1.72 9.37
N LEU A 46 10.75 1.52 10.68
CA LEU A 46 10.06 2.43 11.60
C LEU A 46 10.61 3.86 11.50
N TYR A 47 11.89 4.01 11.16
CA TYR A 47 12.48 5.32 10.91
C TYR A 47 11.79 6.03 9.74
N ALA A 48 11.64 5.34 8.61
CA ALA A 48 10.96 5.89 7.42
C ALA A 48 9.52 6.29 7.75
N PHE A 49 8.73 5.37 8.31
CA PHE A 49 7.34 5.63 8.67
C PHE A 49 7.17 6.82 9.62
N LYS A 50 7.99 6.90 10.68
CA LYS A 50 7.99 8.05 11.60
C LYS A 50 8.35 9.37 10.91
N ARG A 51 9.29 9.32 9.96
CA ARG A 51 9.71 10.52 9.21
C ARG A 51 8.61 10.99 8.26
N SER A 52 7.95 10.08 7.57
CA SER A 52 6.88 10.40 6.63
C SER A 52 5.64 10.95 7.32
N VAL A 53 5.18 10.32 8.41
CA VAL A 53 4.07 10.86 9.21
C VAL A 53 4.39 12.24 9.78
N ARG A 54 5.59 12.47 10.29
CA ARG A 54 6.02 13.80 10.76
C ARG A 54 6.10 14.85 9.64
N ALA A 55 6.29 14.42 8.40
CA ALA A 55 6.33 15.29 7.24
C ALA A 55 4.95 15.58 6.63
N GLY A 56 3.89 14.92 7.12
CA GLY A 56 2.51 15.14 6.68
C GLY A 56 1.93 14.01 5.83
N ALA A 57 2.59 12.83 5.76
CA ALA A 57 1.96 11.67 5.12
C ALA A 57 0.68 11.27 5.87
N ASP A 58 -0.40 11.12 5.13
CA ASP A 58 -1.74 10.78 5.65
C ASP A 58 -1.88 9.27 5.88
N MET A 59 -1.21 8.47 5.07
CA MET A 59 -1.29 7.02 5.07
C MET A 59 0.09 6.42 4.86
N LEU A 60 0.34 5.27 5.47
CA LEU A 60 1.54 4.47 5.24
C LEU A 60 1.21 3.32 4.30
N GLU A 61 2.09 3.10 3.35
CA GLU A 61 2.11 1.85 2.60
C GLU A 61 3.31 1.01 3.06
N LEU A 62 3.11 -0.30 3.14
CA LEU A 62 4.12 -1.25 3.53
C LEU A 62 3.88 -2.64 2.93
N ASP A 63 4.96 -3.37 2.74
CA ASP A 63 4.96 -4.72 2.21
C ASP A 63 5.19 -5.75 3.31
N VAL A 64 4.55 -6.89 3.22
CA VAL A 64 4.75 -7.96 4.20
C VAL A 64 5.23 -9.26 3.58
N GLY A 65 6.23 -9.83 4.24
CA GLY A 65 6.69 -11.19 4.03
C GLY A 65 6.55 -12.04 5.31
N VAL A 66 6.69 -13.35 5.16
CA VAL A 66 6.58 -14.30 6.28
C VAL A 66 7.91 -15.02 6.48
N THR A 67 8.42 -14.98 7.71
CA THR A 67 9.65 -15.64 8.11
C THR A 67 9.51 -17.16 8.16
N ARG A 68 10.63 -17.88 8.33
CA ARG A 68 10.66 -19.33 8.52
C ARG A 68 9.85 -19.78 9.73
N ASP A 69 9.86 -19.01 10.80
CA ASP A 69 9.14 -19.27 12.05
C ASP A 69 7.73 -18.64 12.08
N GLY A 70 7.19 -18.21 10.90
CA GLY A 70 5.80 -17.80 10.75
C GLY A 70 5.47 -16.38 11.18
N GLU A 71 6.46 -15.54 11.43
CA GLU A 71 6.24 -14.14 11.82
C GLU A 71 6.05 -13.24 10.60
N VAL A 72 5.08 -12.34 10.67
CA VAL A 72 4.84 -11.32 9.63
C VAL A 72 5.79 -10.16 9.84
N VAL A 73 6.70 -9.95 8.87
CA VAL A 73 7.70 -8.88 8.87
C VAL A 73 7.45 -7.93 7.72
N VAL A 74 7.92 -6.68 7.88
CA VAL A 74 7.74 -5.64 6.87
C VAL A 74 8.98 -5.57 5.99
N MET A 75 8.83 -6.01 4.73
CA MET A 75 9.90 -6.13 3.74
C MET A 75 9.29 -6.29 2.35
N HIS A 76 9.76 -5.50 1.37
CA HIS A 76 9.28 -5.56 0.00
C HIS A 76 9.78 -6.82 -0.73
N ASP A 77 11.09 -6.98 -0.80
CA ASP A 77 11.70 -8.04 -1.58
C ASP A 77 11.55 -9.40 -0.90
N THR A 78 11.46 -10.43 -1.69
CA THR A 78 11.55 -11.83 -1.20
C THR A 78 12.92 -12.13 -0.59
N THR A 79 13.97 -11.34 -0.93
CA THR A 79 15.33 -11.45 -0.37
C THR A 79 15.68 -10.22 0.48
N VAL A 80 16.57 -10.41 1.45
CA VAL A 80 16.99 -9.33 2.36
C VAL A 80 18.17 -8.50 1.84
N SER A 81 18.76 -8.86 0.69
CA SER A 81 20.09 -8.35 0.29
C SER A 81 20.07 -6.92 -0.28
N ARG A 82 18.98 -6.47 -0.91
CA ARG A 82 18.92 -5.13 -1.50
C ARG A 82 19.04 -4.03 -0.44
N THR A 83 18.30 -4.14 0.64
CA THR A 83 18.20 -3.08 1.65
C THR A 83 19.09 -3.32 2.87
N THR A 84 19.43 -4.59 3.19
CA THR A 84 20.13 -4.96 4.42
C THR A 84 21.55 -5.46 4.18
N ASN A 85 22.28 -5.66 5.27
CA ASN A 85 23.59 -6.34 5.27
C ASN A 85 23.48 -7.87 5.30
N GLY A 86 22.28 -8.43 5.14
CA GLY A 86 22.03 -9.87 5.09
C GLY A 86 22.04 -10.46 3.68
N ARG A 87 21.83 -11.78 3.60
CA ARG A 87 21.65 -12.54 2.35
C ARG A 87 20.60 -13.61 2.55
N GLY A 88 20.01 -14.09 1.45
CA GLY A 88 18.97 -15.14 1.45
C GLY A 88 17.56 -14.56 1.44
N THR A 89 16.57 -15.44 1.44
CA THR A 89 15.15 -15.05 1.40
C THR A 89 14.60 -14.74 2.80
N VAL A 90 13.56 -13.92 2.88
CA VAL A 90 12.83 -13.67 4.14
C VAL A 90 12.37 -15.00 4.74
N ALA A 91 11.83 -15.90 3.91
CA ALA A 91 11.33 -17.22 4.32
C ALA A 91 12.43 -18.18 4.83
N SER A 92 13.70 -17.93 4.54
CA SER A 92 14.83 -18.73 5.05
C SER A 92 15.32 -18.28 6.44
N HIS A 93 14.87 -17.10 6.91
CA HIS A 93 15.30 -16.52 8.17
C HIS A 93 14.23 -16.64 9.25
N THR A 94 14.66 -16.81 10.50
CA THR A 94 13.81 -16.57 11.68
C THR A 94 13.72 -15.07 11.97
N LEU A 95 12.65 -14.65 12.65
CA LEU A 95 12.52 -13.27 13.13
C LEU A 95 13.76 -12.82 13.94
N LYS A 96 14.27 -13.69 14.84
CA LYS A 96 15.45 -13.43 15.65
C LYS A 96 16.68 -13.07 14.79
N ARG A 97 16.83 -13.72 13.63
CA ARG A 97 17.93 -13.44 12.69
C ARG A 97 17.70 -12.15 11.91
N LEU A 98 16.48 -11.92 11.37
CA LEU A 98 16.15 -10.70 10.66
C LEU A 98 16.34 -9.44 11.51
N ARG A 99 15.94 -9.49 12.79
CA ARG A 99 16.08 -8.35 13.71
C ARG A 99 17.54 -7.97 14.04
N LYS A 100 18.51 -8.77 13.65
CA LYS A 100 19.95 -8.42 13.76
C LYS A 100 20.46 -7.65 12.55
N LEU A 101 19.72 -7.63 11.45
CA LEU A 101 20.10 -6.96 10.23
C LEU A 101 19.93 -5.44 10.35
N ASP A 102 20.75 -4.72 9.61
CA ASP A 102 20.66 -3.28 9.42
C ASP A 102 19.83 -3.01 8.15
N ALA A 103 18.58 -2.60 8.31
CA ALA A 103 17.66 -2.35 7.20
C ALA A 103 17.90 -1.01 6.47
N ALA A 104 18.83 -0.19 6.96
CA ALA A 104 19.29 1.01 6.29
C ALA A 104 20.70 0.88 5.67
N TYR A 105 21.20 -0.37 5.55
CA TYR A 105 22.61 -0.62 5.24
C TYR A 105 23.05 -0.09 3.88
N TRP A 106 22.19 -0.22 2.86
CA TRP A 106 22.46 0.21 1.49
C TRP A 106 21.76 1.51 1.11
N PHE A 107 21.05 2.14 2.04
CA PHE A 107 20.31 3.36 1.75
C PHE A 107 21.23 4.58 1.54
N ALA A 108 21.14 5.21 0.35
CA ALA A 108 21.87 6.41 -0.04
C ALA A 108 20.91 7.41 -0.70
N PRO A 109 20.31 8.36 0.04
CA PRO A 109 19.26 9.26 -0.45
C PRO A 109 19.73 10.19 -1.56
N GLY A 110 18.76 10.74 -2.34
CA GLY A 110 19.02 11.71 -3.40
C GLY A 110 19.60 11.09 -4.68
N ARG A 111 19.32 9.84 -4.95
CA ARG A 111 19.73 9.08 -6.14
C ARG A 111 18.52 8.47 -6.83
N ALA A 112 18.60 8.23 -8.14
CA ALA A 112 17.59 7.49 -8.89
C ALA A 112 17.41 6.07 -8.32
N ASP A 113 18.51 5.38 -8.00
CA ASP A 113 18.48 4.14 -7.20
C ASP A 113 19.07 4.42 -5.80
N PRO A 114 18.21 4.59 -4.77
CA PRO A 114 18.65 4.86 -3.41
C PRO A 114 19.27 3.64 -2.71
N TYR A 115 19.22 2.46 -3.33
CA TYR A 115 19.81 1.20 -2.80
C TYR A 115 20.96 0.67 -3.63
N ARG A 116 21.55 1.49 -4.50
CA ARG A 116 22.69 1.11 -5.31
C ARG A 116 23.87 0.68 -4.42
N HIS A 117 24.32 -0.55 -4.62
CA HIS A 117 25.51 -1.09 -3.95
C HIS A 117 26.81 -0.51 -4.57
N GLY A 118 27.92 -0.68 -3.86
CA GLY A 118 29.26 -0.30 -4.37
C GLY A 118 29.61 1.18 -4.30
N LEU A 119 28.76 2.03 -3.72
CA LEU A 119 29.09 3.44 -3.51
C LEU A 119 30.15 3.62 -2.40
N LYS A 120 30.82 4.78 -2.40
CA LYS A 120 31.72 5.16 -1.29
C LYS A 120 30.96 5.12 0.04
N ARG A 121 31.62 4.63 1.11
CA ARG A 121 31.01 4.44 2.44
C ARG A 121 30.28 5.68 2.98
N ALA A 122 30.78 6.87 2.66
CA ALA A 122 30.17 8.13 3.07
C ALA A 122 28.77 8.39 2.50
N ALA A 123 28.39 7.74 1.37
CA ALA A 123 27.05 7.85 0.79
C ALA A 123 25.99 7.20 1.69
N TYR A 124 26.33 6.14 2.41
CA TYR A 124 25.41 5.38 3.26
C TYR A 124 25.38 5.95 4.68
N ARG A 125 24.75 7.11 4.84
CA ARG A 125 24.79 7.90 6.08
C ARG A 125 24.18 7.19 7.29
N LEU A 126 23.25 6.25 7.08
CA LEU A 126 22.54 5.52 8.15
C LEU A 126 23.10 4.11 8.40
N ARG A 127 24.06 3.67 7.58
CA ARG A 127 24.74 2.37 7.74
C ARG A 127 25.39 2.26 9.12
N GLY A 128 25.08 1.17 9.81
CA GLY A 128 25.66 0.86 11.13
C GLY A 128 24.81 1.36 12.30
N VAL A 129 23.72 2.10 12.07
CA VAL A 129 22.82 2.55 13.14
C VAL A 129 22.16 1.36 13.82
N ALA A 130 21.52 0.47 13.05
CA ALA A 130 20.84 -0.72 13.60
C ALA A 130 21.77 -1.61 14.44
N THR A 131 23.04 -1.70 14.06
CA THR A 131 24.04 -2.56 14.70
C THR A 131 24.85 -1.86 15.80
N GLY A 132 24.59 -0.56 16.05
CA GLY A 132 25.25 0.21 17.09
C GLY A 132 26.65 0.76 16.73
N LYS A 133 27.09 0.57 15.48
CA LYS A 133 28.34 1.14 14.95
C LYS A 133 28.25 2.65 14.69
N ARG A 134 27.04 3.20 14.69
CA ARG A 134 26.72 4.62 14.54
C ARG A 134 25.58 4.99 15.49
N ARG A 135 25.60 6.20 16.04
CA ARG A 135 24.50 6.73 16.86
C ARG A 135 23.28 6.99 15.98
N PRO A 136 22.06 6.66 16.44
CA PRO A 136 20.85 7.04 15.74
C PRO A 136 20.68 8.56 15.72
N PRO A 137 19.98 9.12 14.71
CA PRO A 137 19.56 10.52 14.74
C PRO A 137 18.70 10.84 15.98
N ARG A 138 18.67 12.13 16.36
CA ARG A 138 17.89 12.58 17.53
C ARG A 138 16.43 12.17 17.44
N GLY A 139 15.88 11.60 18.49
CA GLY A 139 14.48 11.15 18.58
C GLY A 139 14.21 9.77 17.95
N PHE A 140 15.29 9.02 17.63
CA PHE A 140 15.21 7.66 17.10
C PHE A 140 16.10 6.71 17.90
N THR A 141 15.79 5.41 17.78
CA THR A 141 16.54 4.33 18.42
C THR A 141 17.16 3.41 17.38
N ARG A 142 18.07 2.54 17.77
CA ARG A 142 18.62 1.50 16.89
C ARG A 142 17.55 0.57 16.32
N ALA A 143 16.48 0.33 17.09
CA ALA A 143 15.37 -0.53 16.69
C ALA A 143 14.60 0.04 15.48
N ASP A 144 14.57 1.35 15.31
CA ASP A 144 13.90 2.02 14.20
C ASP A 144 14.54 1.73 12.83
N PHE A 145 15.76 1.21 12.82
CA PHE A 145 16.55 0.88 11.61
C PHE A 145 16.67 -0.63 11.34
N ARG A 146 15.96 -1.45 12.10
CA ARG A 146 15.88 -2.90 11.91
C ARG A 146 14.64 -3.28 11.10
N VAL A 147 14.62 -4.49 10.56
CA VAL A 147 13.40 -5.06 9.94
C VAL A 147 12.31 -5.15 11.02
N PRO A 148 11.19 -4.42 10.91
CA PRO A 148 10.13 -4.46 11.90
C PRO A 148 9.17 -5.63 11.63
N THR A 149 8.45 -6.08 12.67
CA THR A 149 7.25 -6.89 12.47
C THR A 149 6.05 -5.99 12.16
N LEU A 150 5.05 -6.53 11.46
CA LEU A 150 3.78 -5.82 11.24
C LEU A 150 3.17 -5.36 12.57
N ARG A 151 3.17 -6.23 13.59
CA ARG A 151 2.68 -5.91 14.95
C ARG A 151 3.37 -4.68 15.53
N THR A 152 4.69 -4.54 15.30
CA THR A 152 5.45 -3.37 15.78
C THR A 152 5.01 -2.09 15.08
N VAL A 153 4.75 -2.16 13.76
CA VAL A 153 4.24 -1.01 13.00
C VAL A 153 2.84 -0.62 13.45
N LEU A 154 1.91 -1.56 13.54
CA LEU A 154 0.53 -1.30 13.99
C LEU A 154 0.48 -0.64 15.38
N ARG A 155 1.36 -1.06 16.31
CA ARG A 155 1.48 -0.44 17.64
C ARG A 155 2.09 0.96 17.59
N ALA A 156 3.04 1.20 16.70
CA ALA A 156 3.70 2.50 16.57
C ALA A 156 2.78 3.56 15.90
N PHE A 157 1.82 3.11 15.08
CA PHE A 157 0.91 3.95 14.31
C PHE A 157 -0.55 3.55 14.52
N PRO A 158 -1.10 3.69 15.74
CA PRO A 158 -2.44 3.18 16.07
C PRO A 158 -3.59 3.95 15.40
N ARG A 159 -3.33 5.14 14.84
CA ARG A 159 -4.32 6.03 14.21
C ARG A 159 -3.95 6.48 12.80
N THR A 160 -2.79 6.09 12.29
CA THR A 160 -2.40 6.41 10.92
C THR A 160 -2.93 5.32 10.00
N PRO A 161 -3.70 5.63 8.97
CA PRO A 161 -4.13 4.66 7.96
C PRO A 161 -2.97 3.88 7.36
N ILE A 162 -3.19 2.61 7.05
CA ILE A 162 -2.13 1.73 6.53
C ILE A 162 -2.68 0.88 5.39
N THR A 163 -1.98 0.87 4.26
CA THR A 163 -2.13 -0.18 3.26
C THR A 163 -1.02 -1.22 3.40
N ILE A 164 -1.38 -2.49 3.26
CA ILE A 164 -0.49 -3.64 3.48
C ILE A 164 -0.49 -4.50 2.23
N GLU A 165 0.63 -4.54 1.52
CA GLU A 165 0.77 -5.41 0.36
C GLU A 165 1.34 -6.78 0.74
N ILE A 166 0.66 -7.84 0.31
CA ILE A 166 1.10 -9.22 0.49
C ILE A 166 2.11 -9.57 -0.61
N LYS A 167 3.35 -9.90 -0.21
CA LYS A 167 4.42 -10.35 -1.12
C LYS A 167 4.58 -11.88 -1.10
N ALA A 168 5.32 -12.42 -2.07
CA ALA A 168 5.68 -13.84 -2.14
C ALA A 168 6.69 -14.25 -1.05
N ARG A 169 7.08 -15.52 -1.06
CA ARG A 169 8.06 -16.11 -0.14
C ARG A 169 9.43 -16.34 -0.77
N THR A 170 9.43 -16.67 -2.04
CA THR A 170 10.63 -17.03 -2.81
C THR A 170 10.75 -16.15 -4.06
N ARG A 171 11.87 -16.28 -4.77
CA ARG A 171 12.13 -15.52 -6.00
C ARG A 171 11.24 -15.94 -7.16
N GLN A 172 10.65 -17.13 -7.12
CA GLN A 172 9.74 -17.64 -8.15
C GLN A 172 8.39 -16.93 -8.12
N GLU A 173 8.03 -16.36 -6.97
CA GLU A 173 6.80 -15.59 -6.78
C GLU A 173 5.53 -16.31 -7.24
N GLU A 174 5.46 -17.61 -6.94
CA GLU A 174 4.31 -18.44 -7.26
C GLU A 174 3.05 -17.99 -6.51
N THR A 175 1.90 -18.07 -7.16
CA THR A 175 0.61 -17.70 -6.57
C THR A 175 0.35 -18.40 -5.22
N ALA A 176 0.73 -19.67 -5.09
CA ALA A 176 0.57 -20.44 -3.85
C ALA A 176 1.35 -19.81 -2.67
N GLU A 177 2.46 -19.13 -2.92
CA GLU A 177 3.24 -18.45 -1.88
C GLU A 177 2.53 -17.20 -1.37
N TYR A 178 1.92 -16.43 -2.27
CA TYR A 178 1.09 -15.28 -1.90
C TYR A 178 -0.13 -15.70 -1.09
N VAL A 179 -0.85 -16.76 -1.50
CA VAL A 179 -2.01 -17.32 -0.77
C VAL A 179 -1.62 -17.80 0.62
N ARG A 180 -0.45 -18.44 0.75
CA ARG A 180 0.10 -18.85 2.06
C ARG A 180 0.38 -17.63 2.95
N ASN A 181 1.02 -16.59 2.43
CA ASN A 181 1.31 -15.36 3.16
C ASN A 181 0.02 -14.62 3.52
N ALA A 182 -1.00 -14.60 2.64
CA ALA A 182 -2.33 -14.08 2.91
C ALA A 182 -2.96 -14.77 4.13
N THR A 183 -2.86 -16.10 4.20
CA THR A 183 -3.40 -16.89 5.34
C THR A 183 -2.68 -16.53 6.65
N VAL A 184 -1.35 -16.36 6.63
CA VAL A 184 -0.59 -15.96 7.83
C VAL A 184 -0.91 -14.52 8.24
N LEU A 185 -1.02 -13.60 7.27
CA LEU A 185 -1.43 -12.22 7.52
C LEU A 185 -2.84 -12.15 8.12
N ALA A 186 -3.78 -12.91 7.55
CA ALA A 186 -5.16 -13.01 8.07
C ALA A 186 -5.18 -13.43 9.54
N LYS A 187 -4.37 -14.45 9.91
CA LYS A 187 -4.22 -14.85 11.32
C LYS A 187 -3.69 -13.71 12.20
N ALA A 188 -2.74 -12.93 11.70
CA ALA A 188 -2.15 -11.81 12.44
C ALA A 188 -3.12 -10.61 12.61
N LEU A 189 -4.10 -10.45 11.70
CA LEU A 189 -5.04 -9.34 11.67
C LEU A 189 -6.46 -9.72 12.14
N ARG A 190 -6.75 -10.98 12.44
CA ARG A 190 -8.11 -11.47 12.80
C ARG A 190 -8.78 -10.64 13.90
N ASP A 191 -8.03 -10.26 14.93
CA ASP A 191 -8.54 -9.55 16.09
C ASP A 191 -8.32 -8.04 16.04
N VAL A 192 -7.81 -7.53 14.90
CA VAL A 192 -7.59 -6.11 14.69
C VAL A 192 -8.92 -5.44 14.33
N ARG A 193 -9.36 -4.47 15.15
CA ARG A 193 -10.65 -3.77 15.00
C ARG A 193 -10.52 -2.44 14.25
N ARG A 194 -9.40 -2.18 13.60
CA ARG A 194 -9.16 -0.96 12.82
C ARG A 194 -9.91 -1.03 11.50
N ARG A 195 -10.51 0.11 11.10
CA ARG A 195 -11.21 0.29 9.82
C ARG A 195 -10.39 1.10 8.81
N ASP A 196 -9.21 1.53 9.20
CA ASP A 196 -8.27 2.34 8.44
C ASP A 196 -7.09 1.51 7.89
N ILE A 197 -7.36 0.24 7.58
CA ILE A 197 -6.43 -0.68 6.93
C ILE A 197 -7.01 -1.13 5.59
N ILE A 198 -6.18 -1.10 4.54
CA ILE A 198 -6.44 -1.76 3.25
C ILE A 198 -5.42 -2.88 3.09
N VAL A 199 -5.84 -4.04 2.64
CA VAL A 199 -4.94 -5.13 2.24
C VAL A 199 -4.96 -5.27 0.73
N ALA A 200 -3.78 -5.36 0.13
CA ALA A 200 -3.57 -5.48 -1.30
C ALA A 200 -2.66 -6.65 -1.67
N SER A 201 -2.72 -7.10 -2.88
CA SER A 201 -1.75 -7.99 -3.52
C SER A 201 -1.90 -7.92 -5.03
N PHE A 202 -0.82 -8.12 -5.77
CA PHE A 202 -0.89 -8.29 -7.23
C PHE A 202 -1.62 -9.60 -7.61
N ARG A 203 -1.66 -10.59 -6.73
CA ARG A 203 -2.33 -11.89 -6.95
C ARG A 203 -3.76 -11.86 -6.41
N GLN A 204 -4.75 -11.90 -7.31
CA GLN A 204 -6.17 -11.89 -6.92
C GLN A 204 -6.50 -13.01 -5.91
N GLN A 205 -5.96 -14.20 -6.12
CA GLN A 205 -6.19 -15.36 -5.22
C GLN A 205 -5.71 -15.11 -3.79
N ALA A 206 -4.70 -14.26 -3.59
CA ALA A 206 -4.25 -13.88 -2.25
C ALA A 206 -5.21 -12.89 -1.59
N VAL A 207 -5.75 -11.95 -2.38
CA VAL A 207 -6.78 -11.00 -1.92
C VAL A 207 -8.05 -11.76 -1.53
N ASP A 208 -8.53 -12.65 -2.39
CA ASP A 208 -9.71 -13.47 -2.15
C ASP A 208 -9.53 -14.33 -0.88
N ARG A 209 -8.37 -15.00 -0.77
CA ARG A 209 -8.06 -15.82 0.41
C ARG A 209 -8.00 -15.01 1.69
N PHE A 210 -7.46 -13.80 1.66
CA PHE A 210 -7.44 -12.92 2.82
C PHE A 210 -8.86 -12.51 3.21
N HIS A 211 -9.70 -12.13 2.24
CA HIS A 211 -11.09 -11.74 2.47
C HIS A 211 -11.92 -12.87 3.09
N GLU A 212 -11.79 -14.09 2.59
CA GLU A 212 -12.47 -15.26 3.19
C GLU A 212 -12.20 -15.40 4.69
N LEU A 213 -11.00 -15.05 5.14
CA LEU A 213 -10.56 -15.24 6.52
C LEU A 213 -10.80 -14.01 7.41
N VAL A 214 -10.82 -12.82 6.83
CA VAL A 214 -10.92 -11.54 7.56
C VAL A 214 -11.76 -10.53 6.73
N PRO A 215 -13.08 -10.80 6.57
CA PRO A 215 -13.95 -9.99 5.68
C PRO A 215 -14.19 -8.55 6.14
N GLN A 216 -13.84 -8.23 7.40
CA GLN A 216 -14.04 -6.89 7.96
C GLN A 216 -12.95 -5.87 7.59
N ILE A 217 -11.84 -6.29 6.97
CA ILE A 217 -10.77 -5.40 6.52
C ILE A 217 -10.96 -5.08 5.03
N ALA A 218 -10.88 -3.79 4.69
CA ALA A 218 -11.00 -3.30 3.32
C ALA A 218 -9.86 -3.82 2.43
N LEU A 219 -10.14 -3.96 1.15
CA LEU A 219 -9.22 -4.50 0.15
C LEU A 219 -8.98 -3.54 -1.01
N ALA A 220 -7.84 -3.71 -1.66
CA ALA A 220 -7.63 -3.34 -3.05
C ALA A 220 -7.59 -4.62 -3.91
N PRO A 221 -8.12 -4.59 -5.16
CA PRO A 221 -8.15 -5.77 -6.00
C PRO A 221 -6.74 -6.17 -6.46
N GLY A 222 -6.55 -7.45 -6.73
CA GLY A 222 -5.41 -7.92 -7.49
C GLY A 222 -5.54 -7.62 -8.99
N ILE A 223 -4.55 -8.00 -9.79
CA ILE A 223 -4.56 -7.75 -11.25
C ILE A 223 -5.83 -8.31 -11.89
N GLY A 224 -6.28 -9.51 -11.48
CA GLY A 224 -7.48 -10.15 -12.06
C GLY A 224 -8.75 -9.36 -11.80
N GLY A 225 -8.97 -8.89 -10.56
CA GLY A 225 -10.14 -8.08 -10.20
C GLY A 225 -10.09 -6.70 -10.85
N ALA A 226 -8.92 -6.05 -10.87
CA ALA A 226 -8.73 -4.77 -11.56
C ALA A 226 -9.01 -4.89 -13.07
N ALA A 227 -8.47 -5.93 -13.73
CA ALA A 227 -8.73 -6.18 -15.15
C ALA A 227 -10.20 -6.50 -15.44
N SER A 228 -10.86 -7.30 -14.60
CA SER A 228 -12.29 -7.57 -14.72
C SER A 228 -13.09 -6.28 -14.72
N TRP A 229 -12.81 -5.39 -13.77
CA TRP A 229 -13.51 -4.11 -13.68
C TRP A 229 -13.17 -3.17 -14.85
N LEU A 230 -11.87 -2.97 -15.14
CA LEU A 230 -11.43 -2.02 -16.18
C LEU A 230 -11.91 -2.41 -17.59
N LEU A 231 -11.77 -3.70 -17.94
CA LEU A 231 -11.91 -4.15 -19.32
C LEU A 231 -13.26 -4.80 -19.62
N ALA A 232 -13.87 -5.46 -18.64
CA ALA A 232 -15.12 -6.21 -18.82
C ALA A 232 -16.33 -5.62 -18.10
N GLY A 233 -16.18 -4.53 -17.36
CA GLY A 233 -17.27 -3.95 -16.55
C GLY A 233 -17.75 -4.86 -15.41
N GLY A 234 -16.94 -5.86 -15.05
CA GLY A 234 -17.23 -6.81 -13.99
C GLY A 234 -16.92 -6.27 -12.59
N SER A 235 -17.14 -7.11 -11.57
CA SER A 235 -16.80 -6.78 -10.18
C SER A 235 -15.28 -6.81 -9.96
N PRO A 236 -14.72 -5.87 -9.17
CA PRO A 236 -13.32 -5.92 -8.77
C PRO A 236 -13.03 -6.95 -7.66
N GLY A 237 -14.07 -7.56 -7.08
CA GLY A 237 -14.00 -8.52 -5.98
C GLY A 237 -14.74 -8.05 -4.73
N ALA A 238 -15.06 -9.00 -3.85
CA ALA A 238 -15.71 -8.72 -2.58
C ALA A 238 -14.77 -7.98 -1.61
N GLY A 239 -15.32 -7.03 -0.82
CA GLY A 239 -14.55 -6.27 0.17
C GLY A 239 -13.62 -5.20 -0.40
N VAL A 240 -13.57 -5.01 -1.72
CA VAL A 240 -12.80 -3.93 -2.35
C VAL A 240 -13.41 -2.58 -1.98
N ALA A 241 -12.55 -1.68 -1.49
CA ALA A 241 -12.90 -0.31 -1.13
C ALA A 241 -12.11 0.72 -1.93
N ALA A 242 -10.93 0.36 -2.42
CA ALA A 242 -10.08 1.25 -3.19
C ALA A 242 -9.34 0.49 -4.29
N PHE A 243 -9.23 1.07 -5.47
CA PHE A 243 -8.26 0.65 -6.47
C PHE A 243 -6.88 1.18 -6.08
N GLN A 244 -5.85 0.35 -6.23
CA GLN A 244 -4.46 0.74 -6.04
C GLN A 244 -3.70 0.37 -7.31
N LEU A 245 -3.66 1.29 -8.27
CA LEU A 245 -3.27 1.02 -9.64
C LEU A 245 -2.18 1.99 -10.14
N PRO A 246 -1.36 1.59 -11.13
CA PRO A 246 -0.36 2.48 -11.73
C PRO A 246 -1.01 3.54 -12.63
N ILE A 247 -0.20 4.52 -13.06
CA ILE A 247 -0.63 5.46 -14.10
C ILE A 247 -0.89 4.72 -15.40
N THR A 248 0.04 3.83 -15.77
CA THR A 248 -0.03 3.01 -16.99
C THR A 248 0.35 1.58 -16.68
N TYR A 249 -0.22 0.64 -17.41
CA TYR A 249 0.11 -0.78 -17.35
C TYR A 249 0.69 -1.23 -18.69
N GLU A 250 1.78 -1.98 -18.66
CA GLU A 250 2.39 -2.53 -19.86
C GLU A 250 1.89 -3.96 -20.11
N SER A 251 1.30 -4.20 -21.27
CA SER A 251 0.83 -5.53 -21.69
C SER A 251 1.07 -5.72 -23.18
N GLY A 252 1.72 -6.81 -23.54
CA GLY A 252 2.00 -7.13 -24.96
C GLY A 252 2.81 -6.06 -25.70
N GLY A 253 3.69 -5.34 -25.00
CA GLY A 253 4.47 -4.22 -25.56
C GLY A 253 3.68 -2.92 -25.77
N GLN A 254 2.43 -2.88 -25.32
CA GLN A 254 1.59 -1.69 -25.34
C GLN A 254 1.49 -1.06 -23.94
N ARG A 255 1.51 0.26 -23.92
CA ARG A 255 1.33 1.07 -22.71
C ARG A 255 -0.13 1.48 -22.61
N ILE A 256 -0.87 0.90 -21.66
CA ILE A 256 -2.29 1.12 -21.46
C ILE A 256 -2.45 2.15 -20.35
N PRO A 257 -3.07 3.32 -20.60
CA PRO A 257 -3.43 4.25 -19.53
C PRO A 257 -4.44 3.62 -18.57
N VAL A 258 -4.13 3.60 -17.29
CA VAL A 258 -4.98 3.01 -16.24
C VAL A 258 -5.58 4.09 -15.37
N THR A 259 -4.75 4.98 -14.83
CA THR A 259 -5.24 6.16 -14.09
C THR A 259 -5.59 7.25 -15.08
N THR A 260 -6.88 7.39 -15.36
CA THR A 260 -7.47 8.45 -16.20
C THR A 260 -8.62 9.10 -15.44
N ALA A 261 -8.96 10.35 -15.73
CA ALA A 261 -10.09 11.04 -15.11
C ALA A 261 -11.39 10.24 -15.29
N GLU A 262 -11.57 9.61 -16.45
CA GLU A 262 -12.76 8.77 -16.73
C GLU A 262 -12.86 7.57 -15.79
N ASN A 263 -11.76 6.83 -15.61
CA ASN A 263 -11.72 5.68 -14.70
C ASN A 263 -11.91 6.09 -13.25
N VAL A 264 -11.32 7.21 -12.82
CA VAL A 264 -11.49 7.76 -11.47
C VAL A 264 -12.95 8.12 -11.21
N VAL A 265 -13.58 8.89 -12.11
CA VAL A 265 -15.00 9.27 -12.01
C VAL A 265 -15.91 8.04 -12.01
N ARG A 266 -15.60 7.02 -12.83
CA ARG A 266 -16.35 5.77 -12.82
C ARG A 266 -16.21 5.05 -11.47
N ALA A 267 -15.00 4.94 -10.91
CA ALA A 267 -14.77 4.32 -9.62
C ALA A 267 -15.55 5.02 -8.51
N HIS A 268 -15.53 6.37 -8.47
CA HIS A 268 -16.28 7.16 -7.49
C HIS A 268 -17.77 6.91 -7.58
N ARG A 269 -18.36 6.90 -8.81
CA ARG A 269 -19.79 6.59 -9.01
C ARG A 269 -20.17 5.20 -8.51
N GLU A 270 -19.25 4.24 -8.57
CA GLU A 270 -19.44 2.88 -8.10
C GLU A 270 -19.03 2.70 -6.61
N GLY A 271 -18.62 3.78 -5.93
CA GLY A 271 -18.28 3.79 -4.50
C GLY A 271 -16.87 3.32 -4.15
N PHE A 272 -15.95 3.30 -5.12
CA PHE A 272 -14.55 2.93 -4.92
C PHE A 272 -13.65 4.16 -4.90
N ALA A 273 -12.70 4.21 -3.97
CA ALA A 273 -11.62 5.18 -4.00
C ALA A 273 -10.54 4.79 -5.02
N TRP A 274 -9.76 5.77 -5.48
CA TRP A 274 -8.68 5.58 -6.43
C TRP A 274 -7.35 6.05 -5.88
N HIS A 275 -6.45 5.11 -5.56
CA HIS A 275 -5.07 5.38 -5.16
C HIS A 275 -4.13 5.01 -6.32
N THR A 276 -3.24 5.94 -6.68
CA THR A 276 -2.28 5.68 -7.77
C THR A 276 -0.89 5.48 -7.20
N TRP A 277 -0.26 4.36 -7.54
CA TRP A 277 1.16 4.15 -7.25
C TRP A 277 2.04 4.54 -8.43
N LEU A 278 3.22 5.04 -8.12
CA LEU A 278 4.18 5.53 -9.10
C LEU A 278 5.38 4.58 -9.14
N SER A 279 5.80 4.22 -10.36
CA SER A 279 7.10 3.61 -10.59
C SER A 279 8.18 4.71 -10.62
N ASP A 280 9.41 4.34 -10.30
CA ASP A 280 10.55 5.25 -10.09
C ASP A 280 10.74 6.30 -11.21
N ASP A 281 10.43 5.94 -12.47
CA ASP A 281 10.66 6.80 -13.65
C ASP A 281 9.57 7.86 -13.88
N GLY A 282 8.44 7.79 -13.19
CA GLY A 282 7.28 8.66 -13.41
C GLY A 282 7.09 9.76 -12.37
N GLU A 283 7.86 9.77 -11.29
CA GLU A 283 7.59 10.59 -10.14
C GLU A 283 8.16 12.01 -10.27
N SER A 284 7.27 12.98 -10.53
CA SER A 284 7.61 14.41 -10.68
C SER A 284 6.50 15.31 -10.13
N VAL A 285 6.82 16.59 -9.91
CA VAL A 285 5.81 17.59 -9.53
C VAL A 285 4.73 17.73 -10.59
N ALA A 286 5.07 17.61 -11.87
CA ALA A 286 4.11 17.66 -12.97
C ALA A 286 3.16 16.45 -12.92
N THR A 287 3.69 15.24 -12.73
CA THR A 287 2.91 14.02 -12.59
C THR A 287 1.97 14.09 -11.38
N TRP A 288 2.46 14.57 -10.24
CA TRP A 288 1.63 14.71 -9.04
C TRP A 288 0.48 15.69 -9.25
N ARG A 289 0.73 16.87 -9.87
CA ARG A 289 -0.33 17.83 -10.20
C ARG A 289 -1.36 17.23 -11.14
N GLN A 290 -0.92 16.53 -12.19
CA GLN A 290 -1.82 15.83 -13.10
C GLN A 290 -2.73 14.84 -12.38
N LEU A 291 -2.21 14.04 -11.45
CA LEU A 291 -3.00 13.10 -10.66
C LEU A 291 -4.01 13.81 -9.75
N ILE A 292 -3.59 14.91 -9.09
CA ILE A 292 -4.49 15.73 -8.28
C ILE A 292 -5.62 16.29 -9.15
N ASP A 293 -5.31 16.79 -10.35
CA ASP A 293 -6.29 17.34 -11.29
C ASP A 293 -7.23 16.26 -11.88
N GLN A 294 -6.81 15.00 -11.87
CA GLN A 294 -7.63 13.84 -12.22
C GLN A 294 -8.52 13.34 -11.08
N CYS A 295 -8.54 14.01 -9.93
CA CYS A 295 -9.35 13.69 -8.76
C CYS A 295 -9.03 12.32 -8.13
N VAL A 296 -7.79 11.85 -8.18
CA VAL A 296 -7.43 10.62 -7.44
C VAL A 296 -7.53 10.86 -5.94
N ASP A 297 -7.94 9.85 -5.17
CA ASP A 297 -8.08 9.95 -3.71
C ASP A 297 -6.76 9.79 -2.97
N GLY A 298 -5.73 9.27 -3.64
CA GLY A 298 -4.41 9.14 -3.04
C GLY A 298 -3.31 8.87 -4.04
N VAL A 299 -2.11 9.32 -3.70
CA VAL A 299 -0.88 9.04 -4.45
C VAL A 299 0.11 8.31 -3.55
N MET A 300 0.47 7.08 -3.93
CA MET A 300 1.55 6.32 -3.31
C MET A 300 2.88 6.81 -3.87
N THR A 301 3.57 7.60 -3.09
CA THR A 301 4.80 8.30 -3.50
C THR A 301 6.01 7.77 -2.75
N SER A 302 7.13 7.59 -3.46
CA SER A 302 8.43 7.32 -2.85
C SER A 302 9.03 8.55 -2.14
N ARG A 303 8.44 9.75 -2.39
CA ARG A 303 8.91 11.04 -1.90
C ARG A 303 7.83 11.83 -1.14
N PRO A 304 7.31 11.31 -0.01
CA PRO A 304 6.19 11.91 0.72
C PRO A 304 6.46 13.33 1.23
N VAL A 305 7.72 13.69 1.53
CA VAL A 305 8.06 15.06 1.94
C VAL A 305 7.93 16.05 0.78
N ALA A 306 8.36 15.63 -0.41
CA ALA A 306 8.26 16.45 -1.61
C ALA A 306 6.80 16.56 -2.09
N PHE A 307 6.06 15.45 -2.05
CA PHE A 307 4.64 15.41 -2.44
C PHE A 307 3.77 16.27 -1.51
N GLU A 308 4.00 16.25 -0.20
CA GLU A 308 3.29 17.12 0.75
C GLU A 308 3.45 18.61 0.41
N ARG A 309 4.62 19.04 -0.04
CA ARG A 309 4.83 20.41 -0.52
C ARG A 309 3.98 20.73 -1.76
N THR A 310 3.86 19.75 -2.65
CA THR A 310 3.01 19.88 -3.85
C THR A 310 1.54 20.01 -3.46
N LEU A 311 1.04 19.16 -2.56
CA LEU A 311 -0.35 19.22 -2.06
C LEU A 311 -0.70 20.56 -1.40
N ARG A 312 0.25 21.16 -0.68
CA ARG A 312 0.05 22.50 -0.07
C ARG A 312 0.03 23.62 -1.09
N ALA A 313 0.71 23.44 -2.22
CA ALA A 313 0.83 24.45 -3.28
C ALA A 313 -0.17 24.26 -4.43
N HIS A 314 -0.85 23.11 -4.50
CA HIS A 314 -1.75 22.75 -5.59
C HIS A 314 -2.92 21.93 -5.02
N SER A 315 -4.09 22.54 -4.96
CA SER A 315 -5.33 21.92 -4.47
C SER A 315 -6.05 21.20 -5.60
N ALA A 316 -6.79 20.15 -5.25
CA ALA A 316 -7.67 19.49 -6.21
C ALA A 316 -8.73 20.48 -6.76
N PRO A 317 -9.14 20.34 -8.03
CA PRO A 317 -10.24 21.13 -8.59
C PRO A 317 -11.53 20.99 -7.79
N ALA A 318 -12.35 22.05 -7.75
CA ALA A 318 -13.65 22.02 -7.07
C ALA A 318 -14.60 20.92 -7.63
N ALA A 319 -14.39 20.52 -8.88
CA ALA A 319 -15.15 19.43 -9.53
C ALA A 319 -14.83 18.02 -8.98
N CYS A 320 -13.82 17.88 -8.11
CA CYS A 320 -13.46 16.61 -7.47
C CYS A 320 -14.27 16.33 -6.19
N GLY A 321 -15.12 17.26 -5.75
CA GLY A 321 -15.92 17.14 -4.52
C GLY A 321 -17.40 16.89 -4.79
#